data_9e31694e81da239841e2339b4cc0281a
#
_entry.id   9e31694e81da239841e2339b4cc0281a
#
_cell.length_a   1.000
_cell.length_b   1.000
_cell.length_c   1.000
_cell.angle_alpha   90.00
_cell.angle_beta   90.00
_cell.angle_gamma   90.00
#
_symmetry.space_group_name_H-M   'P 1'
#
loop_
_entity.id
_entity.type
_entity.pdbx_description
1 polymer ?
#
loop_
_entity_poly.entity_id
_entity_poly.type
_entity_poly.pdbx_seq_one_letter_code
_entity_poly.pdbx_strand_id
1 'polypeptide(L)'
;YISPMDGGQCQSNNIIMLTDGAPTNDADNQSVGVACNSPFDCMNKNAEYLKKTGKTGSSGEKSLVTTYTVGFGPDVIDPNSSAYKGLATVARVHGGGEFFAATDADSLSDSFKTIFSRIADTSGTMASPGVAVNQLNRSQHLDQLYYGVFEPTTNSRWAGNLKRYRLGADDSVQATNGDAIDPKTKFFSTNAQSWWSDVVDGNKV
;
A
#
# COMPACT_ATOMS: atom_id res chain seq x y z
N TYR A 1 18.78 16.00 1.37
CA TYR A 1 17.71 15.13 0.86
C TYR A 1 17.44 14.01 1.87
N ILE A 2 16.25 13.98 2.40
CA ILE A 2 15.79 12.88 3.27
C ILE A 2 15.12 11.86 2.32
N SER A 3 15.58 10.62 2.38
CA SER A 3 14.99 9.56 1.57
C SER A 3 13.53 9.34 1.95
N PRO A 4 12.60 9.20 0.99
CA PRO A 4 11.23 8.78 1.30
C PRO A 4 11.18 7.47 2.09
N MET A 5 12.21 6.64 1.99
CA MET A 5 12.34 5.38 2.73
C MET A 5 12.62 5.58 4.22
N ASP A 6 13.01 6.78 4.64
CA ASP A 6 13.28 7.12 6.05
C ASP A 6 12.07 7.79 6.72
N GLY A 7 10.94 7.89 6.03
CA GLY A 7 9.73 8.62 6.46
C GLY A 7 8.82 7.90 7.46
N GLY A 8 9.20 6.72 7.96
CA GLY A 8 8.41 5.96 8.95
C GLY A 8 7.45 4.93 8.32
N GLN A 9 6.98 3.99 9.15
CA GLN A 9 6.22 2.80 8.75
C GLN A 9 4.85 3.07 8.12
N CYS A 10 4.29 4.25 8.32
CA CYS A 10 2.94 4.59 7.85
C CYS A 10 2.91 5.29 6.50
N GLN A 11 4.06 5.46 5.84
CA GLN A 11 4.12 6.15 4.55
C GLN A 11 4.14 5.14 3.40
N SER A 12 3.17 5.22 2.49
CA SER A 12 3.19 4.45 1.25
C SER A 12 4.24 5.02 0.30
N ASN A 13 5.12 4.16 -0.23
CA ASN A 13 6.11 4.56 -1.21
C ASN A 13 5.65 4.15 -2.60
N ASN A 14 5.69 5.09 -3.53
CA ASN A 14 5.19 4.89 -4.88
C ASN A 14 6.20 5.40 -5.90
N ILE A 15 6.37 4.65 -6.98
CA ILE A 15 7.11 5.06 -8.17
C ILE A 15 6.11 5.27 -9.28
N ILE A 16 6.15 6.45 -9.92
CA ILE A 16 5.41 6.73 -11.13
C ILE A 16 6.42 6.89 -12.25
N MET A 17 6.39 5.99 -13.21
CA MET A 17 7.27 6.02 -14.37
C MET A 17 6.51 6.55 -15.58
N LEU A 18 6.97 7.66 -16.14
CA LEU A 18 6.47 8.23 -17.38
C LEU A 18 7.45 7.94 -18.51
N THR A 19 6.96 7.39 -19.63
CA THR A 19 7.80 7.06 -20.78
C THR A 19 6.99 7.16 -22.09
N ASP A 20 7.69 7.44 -23.17
CA ASP A 20 7.14 7.51 -24.53
C ASP A 20 7.41 6.25 -25.38
N GLY A 21 8.10 5.26 -24.79
CA GLY A 21 8.43 4.03 -25.53
C GLY A 21 8.95 2.89 -24.68
N ALA A 22 9.47 1.86 -25.35
CA ALA A 22 10.12 0.74 -24.72
C ALA A 22 11.54 1.12 -24.26
N PRO A 23 12.03 0.54 -23.16
CA PRO A 23 13.43 0.73 -22.76
C PRO A 23 14.38 0.13 -23.81
N THR A 24 15.34 0.92 -24.26
CA THR A 24 16.26 0.53 -25.35
C THR A 24 17.60 0.01 -24.88
N ASN A 25 18.09 0.48 -23.74
CA ASN A 25 19.35 0.04 -23.15
C ASN A 25 19.22 -0.03 -21.63
N ASP A 26 19.38 -1.22 -21.10
CA ASP A 26 19.61 -1.42 -19.68
C ASP A 26 20.94 -2.18 -19.53
N ALA A 27 22.02 -1.42 -19.37
CA ALA A 27 23.36 -1.98 -19.23
C ALA A 27 23.70 -2.38 -17.78
N ASP A 28 22.88 -1.95 -16.80
CA ASP A 28 23.16 -2.18 -15.38
C ASP A 28 22.15 -3.13 -14.73
N ASN A 29 22.41 -4.41 -14.90
CA ASN A 29 21.70 -5.52 -14.23
C ASN A 29 21.88 -5.56 -12.70
N GLN A 30 22.41 -4.50 -12.07
CA GLN A 30 22.94 -4.61 -10.71
C GLN A 30 22.20 -3.85 -9.62
N SER A 31 21.18 -3.07 -9.93
CA SER A 31 20.56 -2.20 -8.91
C SER A 31 19.89 -2.96 -7.75
N VAL A 32 19.47 -4.21 -7.96
CA VAL A 32 18.85 -5.06 -6.93
C VAL A 32 19.48 -6.45 -6.82
N GLY A 33 20.62 -6.68 -7.51
CA GLY A 33 21.31 -7.98 -7.43
C GLY A 33 20.60 -9.13 -8.14
N VAL A 34 19.63 -8.84 -9.01
CA VAL A 34 18.86 -9.86 -9.75
C VAL A 34 19.30 -9.85 -11.21
N ALA A 35 19.84 -10.97 -11.70
CA ALA A 35 20.18 -11.11 -13.12
C ALA A 35 18.92 -11.02 -13.99
N CYS A 36 18.97 -10.26 -15.06
CA CYS A 36 17.88 -10.09 -16.01
C CYS A 36 18.39 -10.22 -17.47
N ASN A 37 17.49 -10.60 -18.37
CA ASN A 37 17.85 -10.99 -19.74
C ASN A 37 17.42 -9.95 -20.79
N SER A 38 16.62 -9.00 -20.43
CA SER A 38 16.16 -7.92 -21.30
C SER A 38 15.74 -6.72 -20.47
N PRO A 39 15.64 -5.51 -21.08
CA PRO A 39 15.22 -4.32 -20.34
C PRO A 39 13.87 -4.47 -19.61
N PHE A 40 12.86 -5.03 -20.24
CA PHE A 40 11.58 -5.29 -19.58
C PHE A 40 11.67 -6.36 -18.50
N ASP A 41 12.51 -7.40 -18.67
CA ASP A 41 12.75 -8.40 -17.63
C ASP A 41 13.41 -7.76 -16.40
N CYS A 42 14.35 -6.84 -16.61
CA CYS A 42 14.96 -6.05 -15.54
C CYS A 42 13.94 -5.18 -14.80
N MET A 43 13.10 -4.46 -15.54
CA MET A 43 12.03 -3.64 -14.95
C MET A 43 11.03 -4.48 -14.14
N ASN A 44 10.61 -5.62 -14.68
CA ASN A 44 9.71 -6.54 -14.00
C ASN A 44 10.31 -7.04 -12.68
N LYS A 45 11.54 -7.53 -12.70
CA LYS A 45 12.24 -8.04 -11.51
C LYS A 45 12.49 -6.95 -10.47
N ASN A 46 12.86 -5.75 -10.91
CA ASN A 46 13.02 -4.61 -10.01
C ASN A 46 11.70 -4.20 -9.36
N ALA A 47 10.61 -4.09 -10.13
CA ALA A 47 9.30 -3.76 -9.60
C ALA A 47 8.80 -4.84 -8.61
N GLU A 48 8.99 -6.11 -8.95
CA GLU A 48 8.62 -7.22 -8.08
C GLU A 48 9.45 -7.25 -6.78
N TYR A 49 10.75 -7.03 -6.87
CA TYR A 49 11.62 -6.91 -5.70
C TYR A 49 11.19 -5.78 -4.78
N LEU A 50 10.93 -4.59 -5.33
CA LEU A 50 10.49 -3.42 -4.57
C LEU A 50 9.13 -3.66 -3.91
N LYS A 51 8.21 -4.36 -4.58
CA LYS A 51 6.89 -4.71 -4.06
C LYS A 51 6.94 -5.78 -2.96
N LYS A 52 7.77 -6.83 -3.12
CA LYS A 52 7.80 -7.99 -2.21
C LYS A 52 8.83 -7.88 -1.10
N THR A 53 10.00 -7.37 -1.42
CA THR A 53 11.13 -7.31 -0.50
C THR A 53 11.34 -5.90 0.04
N GLY A 54 11.10 -4.90 -0.80
CA GLY A 54 11.29 -3.50 -0.49
C GLY A 54 12.76 -3.11 -0.35
N LYS A 55 12.97 -1.88 0.05
CA LYS A 55 14.30 -1.34 0.43
C LYS A 55 14.33 -1.10 1.92
N THR A 56 15.47 -1.35 2.52
CA THR A 56 15.72 -1.03 3.92
C THR A 56 16.20 0.43 4.01
N GLY A 57 15.48 1.26 4.76
CA GLY A 57 15.89 2.61 5.08
C GLY A 57 17.05 2.66 6.07
N SER A 58 17.55 3.86 6.39
CA SER A 58 18.62 4.06 7.38
C SER A 58 18.20 3.66 8.80
N SER A 59 16.90 3.64 9.08
CA SER A 59 16.30 3.16 10.35
C SER A 59 16.28 1.63 10.49
N GLY A 60 16.68 0.89 9.44
CA GLY A 60 16.60 -0.58 9.41
C GLY A 60 15.23 -1.13 9.02
N GLU A 61 14.25 -0.29 8.80
CA GLU A 61 12.89 -0.67 8.41
C GLU A 61 12.78 -0.92 6.92
N LYS A 62 11.94 -1.89 6.55
CA LYS A 62 11.66 -2.22 5.16
C LYS A 62 10.46 -1.44 4.66
N SER A 63 10.64 -0.71 3.56
CA SER A 63 9.58 0.00 2.87
C SER A 63 9.27 -0.69 1.54
N LEU A 64 8.02 -1.13 1.39
CA LEU A 64 7.52 -1.67 0.13
C LEU A 64 7.15 -0.53 -0.80
N VAL A 65 7.29 -0.76 -2.11
CA VAL A 65 7.05 0.26 -3.13
C VAL A 65 6.07 -0.26 -4.16
N THR A 66 5.05 0.54 -4.45
CA THR A 66 4.12 0.30 -5.56
C THR A 66 4.60 1.03 -6.81
N THR A 67 4.61 0.37 -7.95
CA THR A 67 5.06 0.95 -9.22
C THR A 67 3.89 1.16 -10.18
N TYR A 68 3.68 2.40 -10.59
CA TYR A 68 2.76 2.80 -11.65
C TYR A 68 3.54 3.14 -12.90
N THR A 69 2.98 2.86 -14.07
CA THR A 69 3.57 3.26 -15.35
C THR A 69 2.55 4.08 -16.16
N VAL A 70 3.03 5.15 -16.76
CA VAL A 70 2.25 6.03 -17.65
C VAL A 70 2.96 6.09 -18.97
N GLY A 71 2.32 5.59 -20.02
CA GLY A 71 2.81 5.66 -21.39
C GLY A 71 2.22 6.85 -22.11
N PHE A 72 3.05 7.64 -22.80
CA PHE A 72 2.63 8.80 -23.59
C PHE A 72 3.30 8.77 -24.97
N GLY A 73 2.53 8.54 -26.01
CA GLY A 73 3.05 8.49 -27.38
C GLY A 73 2.53 7.31 -28.18
N PRO A 74 2.72 7.28 -29.51
CA PRO A 74 2.11 6.29 -30.39
C PRO A 74 2.49 4.85 -30.06
N ASP A 75 3.75 4.61 -29.65
CA ASP A 75 4.24 3.25 -29.39
C ASP A 75 3.68 2.65 -28.09
N VAL A 76 3.22 3.47 -27.17
CA VAL A 76 2.72 3.03 -25.86
C VAL A 76 1.21 3.05 -25.74
N ILE A 77 0.49 3.58 -26.75
CA ILE A 77 -0.98 3.56 -26.78
C ILE A 77 -1.54 2.38 -27.58
N ASP A 78 -0.74 1.75 -28.46
CA ASP A 78 -1.17 0.55 -29.20
C ASP A 78 -1.13 -0.67 -28.27
N PRO A 79 -2.28 -1.30 -27.94
CA PRO A 79 -2.33 -2.48 -27.07
C PRO A 79 -1.54 -3.69 -27.62
N ASN A 80 -1.21 -3.70 -28.91
CA ASN A 80 -0.45 -4.80 -29.52
C ASN A 80 1.06 -4.57 -29.45
N SER A 81 1.50 -3.35 -29.19
CA SER A 81 2.93 -3.01 -29.10
C SER A 81 3.63 -3.72 -27.95
N SER A 82 4.92 -3.93 -28.08
CA SER A 82 5.76 -4.49 -27.00
C SER A 82 5.91 -3.51 -25.84
N ALA A 83 5.92 -2.20 -26.13
CA ALA A 83 5.99 -1.14 -25.13
C ALA A 83 4.75 -1.13 -24.24
N TYR A 84 3.55 -1.13 -24.82
CA TYR A 84 2.29 -1.21 -24.06
C TYR A 84 2.24 -2.44 -23.16
N LYS A 85 2.47 -3.64 -23.74
CA LYS A 85 2.42 -4.90 -23.01
C LYS A 85 3.48 -4.96 -21.90
N GLY A 86 4.68 -4.50 -22.18
CA GLY A 86 5.77 -4.46 -21.22
C GLY A 86 5.46 -3.55 -20.04
N LEU A 87 5.06 -2.31 -20.28
CA LEU A 87 4.71 -1.34 -19.24
C LEU A 87 3.51 -1.78 -18.40
N ALA A 88 2.49 -2.34 -19.04
CA ALA A 88 1.32 -2.90 -18.34
C ALA A 88 1.72 -4.07 -17.43
N THR A 89 2.64 -4.93 -17.88
CA THR A 89 3.16 -6.05 -17.08
C THR A 89 3.97 -5.56 -15.89
N VAL A 90 4.88 -4.59 -16.09
CA VAL A 90 5.67 -3.99 -15.01
C VAL A 90 4.77 -3.45 -13.90
N ALA A 91 3.74 -2.68 -14.23
CA ALA A 91 2.89 -2.07 -13.22
C ALA A 91 1.91 -3.07 -12.59
N ARG A 92 1.11 -3.76 -13.40
CA ARG A 92 -0.02 -4.58 -12.92
C ARG A 92 0.41 -5.91 -12.32
N VAL A 93 1.36 -6.60 -12.96
CA VAL A 93 1.77 -7.94 -12.54
C VAL A 93 2.83 -7.86 -11.45
N HIS A 94 3.87 -7.10 -11.68
CA HIS A 94 5.05 -7.06 -10.81
C HIS A 94 5.02 -5.91 -9.81
N GLY A 95 4.61 -4.70 -10.23
CA GLY A 95 4.66 -3.48 -9.42
C GLY A 95 3.54 -3.30 -8.40
N GLY A 96 2.40 -3.97 -8.60
CA GLY A 96 1.21 -3.81 -7.73
C GLY A 96 0.42 -2.52 -7.94
N GLY A 97 0.81 -1.71 -8.92
CA GLY A 97 0.11 -0.51 -9.35
C GLY A 97 -0.70 -0.74 -10.62
N GLU A 98 -0.80 0.29 -11.44
CA GLU A 98 -1.55 0.27 -12.70
C GLU A 98 -0.80 0.98 -13.82
N PHE A 99 -1.10 0.58 -15.06
CA PHE A 99 -0.62 1.20 -16.29
C PHE A 99 -1.70 2.07 -16.89
N PHE A 100 -1.32 3.27 -17.30
CA PHE A 100 -2.14 4.23 -18.01
C PHE A 100 -1.50 4.59 -19.35
N ALA A 101 -2.30 4.61 -20.40
CA ALA A 101 -1.88 5.09 -21.72
C ALA A 101 -2.55 6.44 -21.98
N ALA A 102 -1.75 7.48 -22.17
CA ALA A 102 -2.22 8.83 -22.43
C ALA A 102 -1.96 9.25 -23.89
N THR A 103 -2.97 9.75 -24.57
CA THR A 103 -2.91 10.17 -25.96
C THR A 103 -2.66 11.68 -26.11
N ASP A 104 -3.00 12.45 -25.09
CA ASP A 104 -2.95 13.90 -25.05
C ASP A 104 -2.70 14.42 -23.63
N ALA A 105 -2.59 15.72 -23.47
CA ALA A 105 -2.30 16.35 -22.18
C ALA A 105 -3.44 16.16 -21.15
N ASP A 106 -4.68 16.10 -21.62
CA ASP A 106 -5.83 15.95 -20.71
C ASP A 106 -5.87 14.52 -20.17
N SER A 107 -5.72 13.50 -21.00
CA SER A 107 -5.65 12.09 -20.58
C SER A 107 -4.43 11.81 -19.70
N LEU A 108 -3.31 12.50 -19.96
CA LEU A 108 -2.14 12.44 -19.08
C LEU A 108 -2.44 13.04 -17.69
N SER A 109 -3.06 14.20 -17.63
CA SER A 109 -3.49 14.86 -16.40
C SER A 109 -4.46 13.97 -15.61
N ASP A 110 -5.42 13.35 -16.27
CA ASP A 110 -6.40 12.46 -15.61
C ASP A 110 -5.77 11.16 -15.12
N SER A 111 -4.76 10.64 -15.82
CA SER A 111 -3.96 9.51 -15.37
C SER A 111 -3.26 9.84 -14.05
N PHE A 112 -2.62 10.99 -13.93
CA PHE A 112 -1.97 11.43 -12.69
C PHE A 112 -2.99 11.67 -11.57
N LYS A 113 -4.13 12.31 -11.82
CA LYS A 113 -5.19 12.49 -10.82
C LYS A 113 -5.67 11.15 -10.30
N THR A 114 -5.86 10.17 -11.17
CA THR A 114 -6.29 8.81 -10.78
C THR A 114 -5.23 8.12 -9.94
N ILE A 115 -3.95 8.22 -10.30
CA ILE A 115 -2.83 7.66 -9.52
C ILE A 115 -2.77 8.30 -8.14
N PHE A 116 -2.82 9.64 -8.06
CA PHE A 116 -2.76 10.34 -6.78
C PHE A 116 -3.97 10.05 -5.89
N SER A 117 -5.18 9.92 -6.46
CA SER A 117 -6.35 9.48 -5.70
C SER A 117 -6.14 8.09 -5.10
N ARG A 118 -5.66 7.13 -5.89
CA ARG A 118 -5.36 5.77 -5.40
C ARG A 118 -4.28 5.73 -4.33
N ILE A 119 -3.23 6.55 -4.48
CA ILE A 119 -2.18 6.67 -3.46
C ILE A 119 -2.76 7.26 -2.17
N ALA A 120 -3.62 8.26 -2.27
CA ALA A 120 -4.30 8.85 -1.13
C ALA A 120 -5.24 7.86 -0.45
N ASP A 121 -6.01 7.09 -1.22
CA ASP A 121 -6.91 6.04 -0.70
C ASP A 121 -6.15 4.90 -0.01
N THR A 122 -4.91 4.62 -0.45
CA THR A 122 -4.06 3.59 0.16
C THR A 122 -3.37 4.08 1.45
N SER A 123 -3.31 5.38 1.68
CA SER A 123 -2.59 5.97 2.82
C SER A 123 -3.28 5.83 4.18
N GLY A 124 -4.31 5.02 4.24
CA GLY A 124 -4.61 4.30 5.47
C GLY A 124 -5.58 4.96 6.44
N THR A 125 -6.46 4.13 6.89
CA THR A 125 -7.28 4.34 8.08
C THR A 125 -6.38 4.60 9.30
N MET A 126 -6.54 5.72 9.97
CA MET A 126 -5.85 5.97 11.24
C MET A 126 -6.64 5.32 12.38
N ALA A 127 -5.95 4.61 13.24
CA ALA A 127 -6.53 3.99 14.42
C ALA A 127 -5.99 4.64 15.70
N SER A 128 -6.88 5.04 16.58
CA SER A 128 -6.53 5.51 17.92
C SER A 128 -6.97 4.49 18.96
N PRO A 129 -6.05 3.81 19.65
CA PRO A 129 -6.41 2.86 20.69
C PRO A 129 -6.96 3.59 21.92
N GLY A 130 -8.11 3.14 22.39
CA GLY A 130 -8.67 3.52 23.68
C GLY A 130 -8.78 2.29 24.57
N VAL A 131 -8.19 2.33 25.76
CA VAL A 131 -8.37 1.28 26.76
C VAL A 131 -9.49 1.68 27.68
N ALA A 132 -10.51 0.82 27.82
CA ALA A 132 -11.55 1.04 28.82
C ALA A 132 -10.99 0.76 30.21
N VAL A 133 -10.63 1.82 30.95
CA VAL A 133 -10.19 1.72 32.34
C VAL A 133 -11.40 1.95 33.24
N ASN A 134 -11.84 0.92 33.95
CA ASN A 134 -12.83 1.11 35.00
C ASN A 134 -12.15 1.64 36.26
N GLN A 135 -12.28 2.95 36.51
CA GLN A 135 -11.68 3.60 37.69
C GLN A 135 -12.31 3.14 39.02
N LEU A 136 -13.48 2.50 38.99
CA LEU A 136 -14.20 2.07 40.19
C LEU A 136 -13.82 0.66 40.67
N ASN A 137 -13.17 -0.14 39.82
CA ASN A 137 -12.76 -1.50 40.19
C ASN A 137 -11.32 -1.78 39.74
N ARG A 138 -10.36 -1.54 40.64
CA ARG A 138 -8.93 -1.71 40.36
C ARG A 138 -8.48 -3.18 40.27
N SER A 139 -9.34 -4.14 40.59
CA SER A 139 -9.01 -5.56 40.61
C SER A 139 -9.53 -6.38 39.42
N GLN A 140 -10.34 -5.79 38.54
CA GLN A 140 -10.85 -6.43 37.35
C GLN A 140 -10.65 -5.49 36.15
N HIS A 141 -9.57 -5.69 35.42
CA HIS A 141 -9.41 -5.10 34.10
C HIS A 141 -10.25 -5.92 33.13
N LEU A 142 -11.21 -5.23 32.47
CA LEU A 142 -11.91 -5.84 31.36
C LEU A 142 -10.89 -6.03 30.23
N ASP A 143 -10.86 -7.23 29.66
CA ASP A 143 -10.06 -7.62 28.50
C ASP A 143 -10.51 -6.93 27.18
N GLN A 144 -11.27 -5.84 27.30
CA GLN A 144 -11.88 -5.16 26.15
C GLN A 144 -11.04 -3.96 25.70
N LEU A 145 -10.72 -3.95 24.42
CA LEU A 145 -10.01 -2.87 23.74
C LEU A 145 -10.94 -2.18 22.74
N TYR A 146 -10.94 -0.86 22.76
CA TYR A 146 -11.73 -0.03 21.84
C TYR A 146 -10.78 0.74 20.94
N TYR A 147 -11.05 0.69 19.64
CA TYR A 147 -10.27 1.41 18.63
C TYR A 147 -11.21 2.34 17.85
N GLY A 148 -10.99 3.65 17.99
CA GLY A 148 -11.54 4.63 17.07
C GLY A 148 -10.77 4.54 15.74
N VAL A 149 -11.45 4.19 14.67
CA VAL A 149 -10.89 4.11 13.32
C VAL A 149 -11.52 5.23 12.50
N PHE A 150 -10.74 5.97 11.76
CA PHE A 150 -11.25 7.05 10.92
C PHE A 150 -10.44 7.16 9.63
N GLU A 151 -11.11 7.60 8.58
CA GLU A 151 -10.54 7.79 7.26
C GLU A 151 -10.36 9.30 7.02
N PRO A 152 -9.09 9.81 7.07
CA PRO A 152 -8.81 11.20 6.79
C PRO A 152 -9.16 11.55 5.35
N THR A 153 -9.95 12.57 5.15
CA THR A 153 -10.27 13.13 3.84
C THR A 153 -9.99 14.62 3.82
N THR A 154 -10.02 15.23 2.63
CA THR A 154 -9.91 16.69 2.48
C THR A 154 -11.11 17.45 3.02
N ASN A 155 -12.19 16.75 3.37
CA ASN A 155 -13.39 17.34 3.96
C ASN A 155 -13.18 17.59 5.46
N SER A 156 -13.96 18.53 6.00
CA SER A 156 -13.93 18.84 7.44
C SER A 156 -14.58 17.76 8.32
N ARG A 157 -15.24 16.79 7.73
CA ARG A 157 -15.86 15.64 8.42
C ARG A 157 -15.29 14.36 7.84
N TRP A 158 -14.76 13.53 8.71
CA TRP A 158 -14.21 12.22 8.35
C TRP A 158 -15.18 11.12 8.73
N ALA A 159 -15.30 10.10 7.89
CA ALA A 159 -15.97 8.87 8.26
C ALA A 159 -15.18 8.20 9.40
N GLY A 160 -15.89 7.63 10.35
CA GLY A 160 -15.26 6.97 11.48
C GLY A 160 -16.10 5.81 12.00
N ASN A 161 -15.44 4.85 12.61
CA ASN A 161 -16.04 3.70 13.24
C ASN A 161 -15.37 3.44 14.59
N LEU A 162 -16.08 2.83 15.52
CA LEU A 162 -15.56 2.37 16.79
C LEU A 162 -15.59 0.85 16.82
N LYS A 163 -14.43 0.23 16.93
CA LYS A 163 -14.28 -1.23 16.93
C LYS A 163 -13.98 -1.74 18.33
N ARG A 164 -14.56 -2.89 18.69
CA ARG A 164 -14.29 -3.57 19.95
C ARG A 164 -13.57 -4.88 19.69
N TYR A 165 -12.44 -5.05 20.36
CA TYR A 165 -11.65 -6.26 20.38
C TYR A 165 -11.42 -6.74 21.81
N ARG A 166 -10.76 -7.88 21.99
CA ARG A 166 -10.33 -8.37 23.29
C ARG A 166 -8.82 -8.53 23.35
N LEU A 167 -8.27 -8.39 24.54
CA LEU A 167 -6.89 -8.74 24.81
C LEU A 167 -6.82 -10.23 25.10
N GLY A 168 -6.04 -10.96 24.31
CA GLY A 168 -5.74 -12.38 24.56
C GLY A 168 -4.80 -12.57 25.75
N ALA A 169 -4.70 -13.80 26.22
CA ALA A 169 -3.80 -14.15 27.34
C ALA A 169 -2.31 -14.02 26.97
N ASP A 170 -2.01 -13.94 25.71
CA ASP A 170 -0.68 -13.74 25.09
C ASP A 170 -0.42 -12.29 24.68
N ASP A 171 -1.20 -11.35 25.19
CA ASP A 171 -1.18 -9.93 24.83
C ASP A 171 -1.56 -9.62 23.36
N SER A 172 -2.07 -10.60 22.63
CA SER A 172 -2.57 -10.37 21.27
C SER A 172 -3.94 -9.70 21.25
N VAL A 173 -4.22 -8.91 20.22
CA VAL A 173 -5.54 -8.30 20.01
C VAL A 173 -6.43 -9.29 19.26
N GLN A 174 -7.48 -9.77 19.92
CA GLN A 174 -8.38 -10.81 19.43
C GLN A 174 -9.66 -10.24 18.82
N ALA A 175 -9.97 -10.64 17.60
CA ALA A 175 -11.26 -10.48 16.93
C ALA A 175 -12.19 -11.67 17.24
N THR A 176 -13.42 -11.66 16.74
CA THR A 176 -14.34 -12.82 16.88
C THR A 176 -13.86 -14.04 16.11
N ASN A 177 -13.09 -13.83 15.06
CA ASN A 177 -12.68 -14.85 14.09
C ASN A 177 -11.16 -15.08 14.05
N GLY A 178 -10.41 -14.67 15.07
CA GLY A 178 -8.96 -14.84 15.18
C GLY A 178 -8.24 -13.58 15.60
N ASP A 179 -6.95 -13.47 15.28
CA ASP A 179 -6.16 -12.29 15.60
C ASP A 179 -6.64 -11.08 14.80
N ALA A 180 -6.87 -9.97 15.51
CA ALA A 180 -7.27 -8.71 14.87
C ALA A 180 -6.10 -8.02 14.15
N ILE A 181 -4.87 -8.28 14.60
CA ILE A 181 -3.65 -7.70 14.05
C ILE A 181 -2.92 -8.77 13.22
N ASP A 182 -2.60 -8.45 11.98
CA ASP A 182 -1.77 -9.30 11.15
C ASP A 182 -0.32 -9.31 11.69
N PRO A 183 0.23 -10.49 12.05
CA PRO A 183 1.57 -10.57 12.65
C PRO A 183 2.70 -10.11 11.72
N LYS A 184 2.46 -10.09 10.41
CA LYS A 184 3.44 -9.68 9.40
C LYS A 184 3.44 -8.17 9.18
N THR A 185 2.25 -7.60 8.99
CA THR A 185 2.09 -6.18 8.67
C THR A 185 1.98 -5.30 9.91
N LYS A 186 1.61 -5.88 11.07
CA LYS A 186 1.32 -5.17 12.34
C LYS A 186 0.13 -4.20 12.25
N PHE A 187 -0.67 -4.29 11.19
CA PHE A 187 -1.92 -3.55 11.02
C PHE A 187 -3.13 -4.44 11.26
N PHE A 188 -4.31 -3.83 11.36
CA PHE A 188 -5.54 -4.60 11.43
C PHE A 188 -5.68 -5.51 10.20
N SER A 189 -5.93 -6.79 10.46
CA SER A 189 -6.21 -7.77 9.40
C SER A 189 -7.47 -7.36 8.65
N THR A 190 -7.41 -7.34 7.33
CA THR A 190 -8.58 -7.07 6.48
C THR A 190 -9.73 -8.05 6.70
N ASN A 191 -9.41 -9.23 7.24
CA ASN A 191 -10.37 -10.29 7.55
C ASN A 191 -10.82 -10.30 9.01
N ALA A 192 -10.35 -9.40 9.85
CA ALA A 192 -10.78 -9.34 11.24
C ALA A 192 -12.26 -8.93 11.35
N GLN A 193 -12.94 -9.47 12.35
CA GLN A 193 -14.32 -9.09 12.68
C GLN A 193 -14.37 -8.58 14.12
N SER A 194 -14.76 -7.34 14.30
CA SER A 194 -14.90 -6.76 15.65
C SER A 194 -16.08 -7.39 16.42
N TRP A 195 -16.03 -7.32 17.76
CA TRP A 195 -16.96 -8.04 18.65
C TRP A 195 -18.41 -7.52 18.63
N TRP A 196 -18.71 -6.49 17.93
CA TRP A 196 -20.07 -5.96 17.75
C TRP A 196 -20.46 -5.74 16.30
N SER A 197 -19.65 -6.24 15.37
CA SER A 197 -19.98 -6.25 13.94
C SER A 197 -20.51 -7.64 13.54
N ASP A 198 -21.57 -7.66 12.76
CA ASP A 198 -22.14 -8.89 12.20
C ASP A 198 -21.38 -9.38 10.95
N VAL A 199 -20.44 -8.57 10.47
CA VAL A 199 -19.66 -8.86 9.26
C VAL A 199 -18.18 -8.60 9.50
N VAL A 200 -17.33 -9.15 8.63
CA VAL A 200 -15.91 -8.83 8.59
C VAL A 200 -15.75 -7.36 8.28
N ASP A 201 -15.20 -6.61 9.22
CA ASP A 201 -15.05 -5.17 9.16
C ASP A 201 -13.58 -4.71 9.13
N GLY A 202 -12.62 -5.60 9.38
CA GLY A 202 -11.18 -5.42 9.18
C GLY A 202 -10.68 -4.01 9.46
N ASN A 203 -10.08 -3.39 8.47
CA ASN A 203 -9.64 -2.00 8.48
C ASN A 203 -10.68 -0.99 7.95
N LYS A 204 -11.91 -1.42 7.70
CA LYS A 204 -12.97 -0.54 7.18
C LYS A 204 -13.45 0.43 8.24
N VAL A 205 -13.82 1.61 7.79
CA VAL A 205 -14.45 2.67 8.58
C VAL A 205 -15.97 2.62 8.45
#